data_c027e42973d987b06799b14d9ff27cf7
#
_entry.id   c027e42973d987b06799b14d9ff27cf7
#
_cell.length_a   1.000
_cell.length_b   1.000
_cell.length_c   1.000
_cell.angle_alpha   90.00
_cell.angle_beta   90.00
_cell.angle_gamma   90.00
#
_symmetry.space_group_name_H-M   'P 1'
#
loop_
_entity.id
_entity.type
_entity.pdbx_description
1 polymer ?
#
loop_
_entity_poly.entity_id
_entity_poly.type
_entity_poly.pdbx_seq_one_letter_code
_entity_poly.pdbx_strand_id
1 'polypeptide(L)'
;MRLRLLLFLLGLAGATGAAAQAPAELPFYSPDTVRVQQLAVAHRTSVRQHFTASAPKTGSGDYRDHYRKIAQEAADEVYNSVRYAALLDPVLEPYVQRVFGQIKAANPQLPAVQLVLSRNPEPNAHAMGNGTVMLNIGLLARLENESQLAFILCHELAHVQARHMDNGLRERLTTWHSKELKREVRRIVAEEYNIGSKLKTLALGMSLSSNYHQRKYEKQADSLGYVLLGRTKFEAPQAYRVLQLLDKMDEPLSAERLDLARYFGCAAAPYAYETAPAKPRSIFTVGAKAATVLETSDTLKSHPDCAKRMRFMRDLAQGQVAEGPATAAPAPEWARVVALSRLEVVQSWFDYDCYDHALFEALQLLPTQPQNTYLRSVVTLSLYELRQHLVDHSFMEVVGNISKHNPENFNQLLTALYAWKAEDYKNLTACFAQQPVPAAPAAPTDEYALAARYAAANLTDEPATTALRQQYLAQYRQGKFAKLLFAKNQTSTAKKHTP
;
A
#
# COMPACT_ATOMS: atom_id res chain seq x y z
N MET A 1 -68.40 19.59 45.93
CA MET A 1 -67.49 20.46 45.18
C MET A 1 -66.30 19.58 44.61
N ARG A 2 -66.38 19.21 43.35
CA ARG A 2 -65.35 18.34 42.71
C ARG A 2 -64.51 19.22 41.80
N LEU A 3 -63.24 19.36 42.13
CA LEU A 3 -62.22 20.06 41.32
C LEU A 3 -61.68 19.13 40.26
N ARG A 4 -61.87 19.45 38.97
CA ARG A 4 -61.27 18.74 37.80
C ARG A 4 -59.92 19.32 37.50
N LEU A 5 -58.90 18.50 37.61
CA LEU A 5 -57.51 18.77 37.17
C LEU A 5 -57.38 18.50 35.65
N LEU A 6 -57.11 19.53 34.85
CA LEU A 6 -56.80 19.41 33.47
C LEU A 6 -55.25 19.20 33.35
N LEU A 7 -54.83 18.02 32.86
CA LEU A 7 -53.45 17.74 32.47
C LEU A 7 -53.25 18.22 31.03
N PHE A 8 -52.40 19.25 30.86
CA PHE A 8 -51.86 19.63 29.57
C PHE A 8 -50.69 18.69 29.21
N LEU A 9 -50.85 17.82 28.20
CA LEU A 9 -49.78 17.09 27.56
C LEU A 9 -49.10 18.01 26.54
N LEU A 10 -47.92 18.55 26.89
CA LEU A 10 -47.01 19.17 25.94
C LEU A 10 -46.29 18.06 25.19
N GLY A 11 -46.65 17.90 23.92
CA GLY A 11 -45.92 17.08 22.99
C GLY A 11 -44.54 17.70 22.68
N LEU A 12 -43.46 17.08 23.17
CA LEU A 12 -42.14 17.35 22.68
C LEU A 12 -42.03 16.74 21.27
N ALA A 13 -42.13 17.56 20.23
CA ALA A 13 -41.69 17.23 18.90
C ALA A 13 -40.14 17.17 18.94
N GLY A 14 -39.58 15.96 19.00
CA GLY A 14 -38.18 15.73 18.84
C GLY A 14 -37.76 16.10 17.41
N ALA A 15 -37.14 17.27 17.24
CA ALA A 15 -36.42 17.59 16.04
C ALA A 15 -35.20 16.65 15.98
N THR A 16 -35.31 15.57 15.20
CA THR A 16 -34.16 14.81 14.76
C THR A 16 -33.38 15.73 13.84
N GLY A 17 -32.41 16.45 14.40
CA GLY A 17 -31.43 17.18 13.62
C GLY A 17 -30.73 16.18 12.73
N ALA A 18 -30.99 16.23 11.41
CA ALA A 18 -30.15 15.59 10.43
C ALA A 18 -28.75 16.19 10.61
N ALA A 19 -27.86 15.44 11.22
CA ALA A 19 -26.44 15.81 11.23
C ALA A 19 -26.03 15.99 9.77
N ALA A 20 -25.69 17.23 9.39
CA ALA A 20 -25.15 17.51 8.08
C ALA A 20 -23.92 16.62 7.91
N GLN A 21 -24.01 15.65 7.02
CA GLN A 21 -22.89 14.76 6.70
C GLN A 21 -21.77 15.65 6.16
N ALA A 22 -20.59 15.55 6.79
CA ALA A 22 -19.39 16.20 6.28
C ALA A 22 -19.19 15.83 4.79
N PRO A 23 -18.72 16.78 3.95
CA PRO A 23 -18.43 16.48 2.56
C PRO A 23 -17.52 15.24 2.48
N ALA A 24 -17.78 14.38 1.50
CA ALA A 24 -16.98 13.17 1.29
C ALA A 24 -15.51 13.58 1.14
N GLU A 25 -14.65 13.04 2.00
CA GLU A 25 -13.22 13.27 1.90
C GLU A 25 -12.69 12.56 0.64
N LEU A 26 -11.79 13.22 -0.08
CA LEU A 26 -11.17 12.72 -1.30
C LEU A 26 -9.68 12.46 -1.03
N PRO A 27 -9.07 11.50 -1.73
CA PRO A 27 -7.62 11.35 -1.72
C PRO A 27 -6.92 12.61 -2.19
N PHE A 28 -5.76 12.88 -1.62
CA PHE A 28 -5.02 14.08 -1.93
C PHE A 28 -4.32 13.96 -3.29
N TYR A 29 -4.63 14.89 -4.17
CA TYR A 29 -3.89 15.08 -5.40
C TYR A 29 -3.08 16.37 -5.30
N SER A 30 -1.75 16.23 -5.14
CA SER A 30 -0.86 17.39 -5.16
C SER A 30 -0.32 17.63 -6.57
N PRO A 31 -0.59 18.80 -7.16
CA PRO A 31 0.11 19.27 -8.35
C PRO A 31 1.52 19.80 -8.02
N ASP A 32 1.93 19.88 -6.75
CA ASP A 32 3.21 20.45 -6.34
C ASP A 32 4.39 19.53 -6.65
N THR A 33 4.66 19.39 -7.93
CA THR A 33 5.82 18.66 -8.45
C THR A 33 7.13 19.32 -8.07
N VAL A 34 7.14 20.63 -7.79
CA VAL A 34 8.36 21.38 -7.41
C VAL A 34 8.81 20.99 -6.01
N ARG A 35 7.91 21.00 -5.02
CA ARG A 35 8.23 20.60 -3.65
C ARG A 35 8.67 19.14 -3.56
N VAL A 36 7.97 18.24 -4.26
CA VAL A 36 8.35 16.82 -4.33
C VAL A 36 9.72 16.64 -4.97
N GLN A 37 10.02 17.38 -6.05
CA GLN A 37 11.32 17.35 -6.71
C GLN A 37 12.43 17.84 -5.77
N GLN A 38 12.22 18.93 -5.05
CA GLN A 38 13.18 19.46 -4.07
C GLN A 38 13.45 18.45 -2.95
N LEU A 39 12.40 17.81 -2.45
CA LEU A 39 12.50 16.75 -1.44
C LEU A 39 13.35 15.57 -1.96
N ALA A 40 13.06 15.10 -3.17
CA ALA A 40 13.78 13.98 -3.78
C ALA A 40 15.27 14.29 -3.95
N VAL A 41 15.62 15.50 -4.41
CA VAL A 41 17.02 15.96 -4.56
C VAL A 41 17.70 16.04 -3.18
N ALA A 42 17.03 16.57 -2.16
CA ALA A 42 17.58 16.67 -0.80
C ALA A 42 17.89 15.29 -0.20
N HIS A 43 16.96 14.34 -0.31
CA HIS A 43 17.17 12.97 0.17
C HIS A 43 18.26 12.24 -0.60
N ARG A 44 18.31 12.35 -1.93
CA ARG A 44 19.42 11.82 -2.75
C ARG A 44 20.78 12.34 -2.30
N THR A 45 20.85 13.64 -2.05
CA THR A 45 22.08 14.29 -1.59
C THR A 45 22.50 13.78 -0.22
N SER A 46 21.55 13.66 0.72
CA SER A 46 21.78 13.10 2.05
C SER A 46 22.30 11.66 2.00
N VAL A 47 21.70 10.80 1.15
CA VAL A 47 22.17 9.42 0.96
C VAL A 47 23.60 9.38 0.42
N ARG A 48 23.92 10.20 -0.59
CA ARG A 48 25.27 10.29 -1.15
C ARG A 48 26.30 10.74 -0.10
N GLN A 49 25.97 11.74 0.71
CA GLN A 49 26.84 12.22 1.80
C GLN A 49 27.07 11.11 2.84
N HIS A 50 26.02 10.40 3.24
CA HIS A 50 26.11 9.27 4.18
C HIS A 50 27.05 8.17 3.66
N PHE A 51 26.86 7.71 2.43
CA PHE A 51 27.71 6.66 1.85
C PHE A 51 29.16 7.13 1.64
N THR A 52 29.37 8.41 1.32
CA THR A 52 30.72 8.99 1.23
C THR A 52 31.41 8.97 2.58
N ALA A 53 30.71 9.42 3.65
CA ALA A 53 31.25 9.41 5.02
C ALA A 53 31.50 8.01 5.56
N SER A 54 30.64 7.04 5.20
CA SER A 54 30.71 5.64 5.63
C SER A 54 31.58 4.77 4.71
N ALA A 55 32.23 5.33 3.68
CA ALA A 55 33.01 4.58 2.72
C ALA A 55 34.14 3.77 3.39
N PRO A 56 34.34 2.50 2.99
CA PRO A 56 35.39 1.67 3.56
C PRO A 56 36.77 2.21 3.20
N LYS A 57 37.58 2.46 4.19
CA LYS A 57 38.97 2.92 4.02
C LYS A 57 39.93 1.79 3.64
N THR A 58 39.56 0.55 3.93
CA THR A 58 40.31 -0.68 3.68
C THR A 58 39.55 -1.62 2.77
N GLY A 59 40.20 -2.65 2.23
CA GLY A 59 39.62 -3.61 1.30
C GLY A 59 40.21 -3.54 -0.11
N SER A 60 39.91 -4.56 -0.94
CA SER A 60 40.37 -4.60 -2.34
C SER A 60 39.74 -3.49 -3.19
N GLY A 61 40.32 -3.22 -4.35
CA GLY A 61 39.75 -2.30 -5.34
C GLY A 61 38.30 -2.70 -5.67
N ASP A 62 38.08 -3.97 -6.03
CA ASP A 62 36.75 -4.52 -6.34
C ASP A 62 35.73 -4.33 -5.22
N TYR A 63 36.15 -4.48 -3.95
CA TYR A 63 35.27 -4.26 -2.81
C TYR A 63 34.80 -2.80 -2.73
N ARG A 64 35.73 -1.85 -2.88
CA ARG A 64 35.43 -0.41 -2.86
C ARG A 64 34.58 0.02 -4.04
N ASP A 65 34.84 -0.57 -5.23
CA ASP A 65 34.06 -0.28 -6.44
C ASP A 65 32.63 -0.79 -6.31
N HIS A 66 32.45 -2.01 -5.77
CA HIS A 66 31.14 -2.56 -5.52
C HIS A 66 30.37 -1.72 -4.48
N TYR A 67 31.03 -1.29 -3.40
CA TYR A 67 30.43 -0.37 -2.42
C TYR A 67 29.96 0.93 -3.09
N ARG A 68 30.80 1.55 -3.94
CA ARG A 68 30.43 2.78 -4.66
C ARG A 68 29.24 2.60 -5.59
N LYS A 69 29.16 1.46 -6.27
CA LYS A 69 28.02 1.11 -7.13
C LYS A 69 26.72 1.02 -6.32
N ILE A 70 26.73 0.28 -5.21
CA ILE A 70 25.56 0.18 -4.33
C ILE A 70 25.17 1.55 -3.76
N ALA A 71 26.13 2.36 -3.38
CA ALA A 71 25.89 3.73 -2.91
C ALA A 71 25.18 4.61 -3.95
N GLN A 72 25.57 4.49 -5.22
CA GLN A 72 24.93 5.22 -6.31
C GLN A 72 23.51 4.69 -6.55
N GLU A 73 23.33 3.38 -6.62
CA GLU A 73 22.02 2.74 -6.81
C GLU A 73 21.06 3.11 -5.69
N ALA A 74 21.49 3.07 -4.43
CA ALA A 74 20.69 3.46 -3.28
C ALA A 74 20.28 4.95 -3.33
N ALA A 75 21.19 5.85 -3.77
CA ALA A 75 20.87 7.26 -3.91
C ALA A 75 19.84 7.52 -5.01
N ASP A 76 19.92 6.79 -6.12
CA ASP A 76 18.99 6.91 -7.24
C ASP A 76 17.63 6.27 -6.90
N GLU A 77 17.61 5.15 -6.17
CA GLU A 77 16.40 4.53 -5.66
C GLU A 77 15.63 5.44 -4.71
N VAL A 78 16.32 6.06 -3.74
CA VAL A 78 15.72 7.04 -2.82
C VAL A 78 15.15 8.23 -3.58
N TYR A 79 15.90 8.77 -4.54
CA TYR A 79 15.41 9.85 -5.38
C TYR A 79 14.09 9.48 -6.08
N ASN A 80 14.04 8.30 -6.70
CA ASN A 80 12.85 7.84 -7.41
C ASN A 80 11.70 7.56 -6.43
N SER A 81 11.95 6.89 -5.32
CA SER A 81 10.94 6.60 -4.31
C SER A 81 10.31 7.88 -3.76
N VAL A 82 11.11 8.90 -3.41
CA VAL A 82 10.57 10.18 -2.93
C VAL A 82 9.85 10.93 -4.06
N ARG A 83 10.43 10.97 -5.28
CA ARG A 83 9.85 11.71 -6.41
C ARG A 83 8.48 11.17 -6.83
N TYR A 84 8.29 9.86 -6.83
CA TYR A 84 7.07 9.23 -7.35
C TYR A 84 6.08 8.85 -6.25
N ALA A 85 6.56 8.69 -5.02
CA ALA A 85 5.71 8.19 -3.94
C ALA A 85 5.55 9.14 -2.74
N ALA A 86 6.25 10.27 -2.63
CA ALA A 86 6.02 11.18 -1.51
C ALA A 86 4.59 11.72 -1.52
N LEU A 87 3.90 11.57 -0.40
CA LEU A 87 2.54 12.04 -0.17
C LEU A 87 2.58 13.29 0.73
N LEU A 88 2.27 14.44 0.13
CA LEU A 88 2.24 15.74 0.82
C LEU A 88 0.81 16.14 1.19
N ASP A 89 0.01 15.19 1.64
CA ASP A 89 -1.37 15.43 2.09
C ASP A 89 -1.41 16.41 3.25
N PRO A 90 -2.25 17.46 3.20
CA PRO A 90 -2.28 18.52 4.21
C PRO A 90 -2.82 18.08 5.58
N VAL A 91 -3.41 16.88 5.69
CA VAL A 91 -3.90 16.30 6.94
C VAL A 91 -2.96 15.21 7.42
N LEU A 92 -2.61 14.26 6.56
CA LEU A 92 -1.84 13.08 6.91
C LEU A 92 -0.37 13.42 7.20
N GLU A 93 0.29 14.21 6.33
CA GLU A 93 1.70 14.54 6.49
C GLU A 93 1.97 15.30 7.80
N PRO A 94 1.26 16.40 8.14
CA PRO A 94 1.47 17.10 9.41
C PRO A 94 1.17 16.22 10.64
N TYR A 95 0.20 15.31 10.55
CA TYR A 95 -0.13 14.39 11.63
C TYR A 95 1.04 13.45 11.94
N VAL A 96 1.55 12.74 10.93
CA VAL A 96 2.65 11.80 11.13
C VAL A 96 3.94 12.52 11.52
N GLN A 97 4.20 13.74 11.00
CA GLN A 97 5.33 14.58 11.40
C GLN A 97 5.22 15.02 12.87
N ARG A 98 4.02 15.29 13.37
CA ARG A 98 3.76 15.62 14.79
C ARG A 98 4.14 14.44 15.70
N VAL A 99 3.68 13.22 15.38
CA VAL A 99 4.04 12.00 16.14
C VAL A 99 5.56 11.79 16.12
N PHE A 100 6.17 11.88 14.96
CA PHE A 100 7.61 11.74 14.77
C PHE A 100 8.40 12.80 15.55
N GLY A 101 7.94 14.05 15.54
CA GLY A 101 8.52 15.15 16.30
C GLY A 101 8.49 14.92 17.82
N GLN A 102 7.40 14.35 18.34
CA GLN A 102 7.27 14.00 19.76
C GLN A 102 8.24 12.88 20.15
N ILE A 103 8.43 11.88 19.30
CA ILE A 103 9.42 10.82 19.52
C ILE A 103 10.85 11.40 19.56
N LYS A 104 11.19 12.27 18.60
CA LYS A 104 12.51 12.93 18.55
C LYS A 104 12.76 13.80 19.78
N ALA A 105 11.78 14.58 20.20
CA ALA A 105 11.88 15.44 21.37
C ALA A 105 12.13 14.63 22.66
N ALA A 106 11.50 13.47 22.80
CA ALA A 106 11.73 12.55 23.94
C ALA A 106 13.06 11.78 23.85
N ASN A 107 13.71 11.77 22.68
CA ASN A 107 14.92 10.99 22.41
C ASN A 107 16.01 11.85 21.73
N PRO A 108 16.56 12.87 22.41
CA PRO A 108 17.51 13.83 21.83
C PRO A 108 18.86 13.20 21.40
N GLN A 109 19.15 11.98 21.86
CA GLN A 109 20.35 11.22 21.49
C GLN A 109 20.27 10.58 20.10
N LEU A 110 19.09 10.59 19.45
CA LEU A 110 18.95 10.05 18.10
C LEU A 110 19.78 10.88 17.10
N PRO A 111 20.35 10.21 16.07
CA PRO A 111 21.04 10.93 14.99
C PRO A 111 20.07 11.84 14.21
N ALA A 112 20.58 12.61 13.27
CA ALA A 112 19.73 13.34 12.35
C ALA A 112 18.85 12.37 11.57
N VAL A 113 17.53 12.53 11.69
CA VAL A 113 16.52 11.66 11.08
C VAL A 113 15.42 12.48 10.43
N GLN A 114 14.86 11.96 9.36
CA GLN A 114 13.79 12.56 8.58
C GLN A 114 12.71 11.52 8.30
N LEU A 115 11.45 11.96 8.20
CA LEU A 115 10.32 11.12 7.86
C LEU A 115 9.74 11.54 6.52
N VAL A 116 9.47 10.57 5.66
CA VAL A 116 8.73 10.74 4.41
C VAL A 116 7.49 9.84 4.46
N LEU A 117 6.32 10.44 4.35
CA LEU A 117 5.09 9.69 4.11
C LEU A 117 5.02 9.33 2.62
N SER A 118 4.86 8.04 2.35
CA SER A 118 4.81 7.49 1.00
C SER A 118 3.40 7.02 0.65
N ARG A 119 2.93 7.31 -0.57
CA ARG A 119 1.66 6.77 -1.06
C ARG A 119 1.72 5.30 -1.47
N ASN A 120 2.83 4.60 -1.20
CA ASN A 120 2.89 3.16 -1.46
C ASN A 120 1.78 2.43 -0.68
N PRO A 121 0.88 1.69 -1.36
CA PRO A 121 -0.26 1.03 -0.73
C PRO A 121 0.11 -0.23 0.04
N GLU A 122 1.32 -0.75 -0.13
CA GLU A 122 1.79 -1.91 0.64
C GLU A 122 2.04 -1.55 2.11
N PRO A 123 1.59 -2.37 3.06
CA PRO A 123 1.73 -2.08 4.49
C PRO A 123 3.17 -2.31 4.96
N ASN A 124 3.99 -1.27 4.85
CA ASN A 124 5.41 -1.31 5.22
C ASN A 124 5.91 0.04 5.76
N ALA A 125 6.99 0.00 6.54
CA ALA A 125 7.86 1.12 6.84
C ALA A 125 9.30 0.63 6.79
N HIS A 126 10.26 1.51 6.49
CA HIS A 126 11.67 1.14 6.51
C HIS A 126 12.58 2.35 6.72
N ALA A 127 13.70 2.10 7.38
CA ALA A 127 14.73 3.09 7.59
C ALA A 127 15.90 2.92 6.61
N MET A 128 16.42 4.03 6.13
CA MET A 128 17.63 4.09 5.31
C MET A 128 18.83 4.47 6.14
N GLY A 129 20.03 4.08 5.72
CA GLY A 129 21.28 4.32 6.47
C GLY A 129 21.57 5.79 6.76
N ASN A 130 21.08 6.72 5.94
CA ASN A 130 21.22 8.16 6.13
C ASN A 130 20.25 8.77 7.17
N GLY A 131 19.40 7.97 7.82
CA GLY A 131 18.40 8.44 8.77
C GLY A 131 17.06 8.83 8.16
N THR A 132 16.82 8.59 6.89
CA THR A 132 15.48 8.71 6.28
C THR A 132 14.63 7.51 6.66
N VAL A 133 13.44 7.76 7.23
CA VAL A 133 12.40 6.78 7.48
C VAL A 133 11.30 6.97 6.45
N MET A 134 10.97 5.93 5.71
CA MET A 134 9.82 5.90 4.79
C MET A 134 8.66 5.20 5.50
N LEU A 135 7.51 5.86 5.56
CA LEU A 135 6.26 5.30 6.09
C LEU A 135 5.26 5.17 4.95
N ASN A 136 4.88 3.96 4.61
CA ASN A 136 3.90 3.70 3.56
C ASN A 136 2.47 3.94 4.07
N ILE A 137 1.63 4.52 3.20
CA ILE A 137 0.22 4.78 3.52
C ILE A 137 -0.55 3.49 3.81
N GLY A 138 -0.18 2.37 3.15
CA GLY A 138 -0.78 1.06 3.39
C GLY A 138 -0.62 0.59 4.84
N LEU A 139 0.51 0.89 5.48
CA LEU A 139 0.70 0.58 6.89
C LEU A 139 -0.17 1.48 7.78
N LEU A 140 -0.17 2.79 7.53
CA LEU A 140 -0.96 3.75 8.29
C LEU A 140 -2.46 3.43 8.25
N ALA A 141 -2.98 2.94 7.11
CA ALA A 141 -4.36 2.52 6.92
C ALA A 141 -4.79 1.31 7.78
N ARG A 142 -3.83 0.55 8.32
CA ARG A 142 -4.04 -0.69 9.08
C ARG A 142 -3.90 -0.53 10.59
N LEU A 143 -3.31 0.57 11.06
CA LEU A 143 -3.07 0.80 12.47
C LEU A 143 -4.36 1.23 13.21
N GLU A 144 -4.47 0.84 14.47
CA GLU A 144 -5.64 1.07 15.30
C GLU A 144 -5.55 2.37 16.12
N ASN A 145 -4.32 2.83 16.45
CA ASN A 145 -4.11 4.05 17.25
C ASN A 145 -2.71 4.66 17.03
N GLU A 146 -2.54 5.88 17.54
CA GLU A 146 -1.33 6.69 17.45
C GLU A 146 -0.12 6.04 18.14
N SER A 147 -0.32 5.29 19.23
CA SER A 147 0.77 4.60 19.94
C SER A 147 1.38 3.47 19.11
N GLN A 148 0.58 2.82 18.26
CA GLN A 148 1.05 1.82 17.33
C GLN A 148 1.94 2.44 16.24
N LEU A 149 1.54 3.59 15.69
CA LEU A 149 2.38 4.37 14.78
C LEU A 149 3.68 4.78 15.44
N ALA A 150 3.60 5.25 16.69
CA ALA A 150 4.77 5.67 17.45
C ALA A 150 5.75 4.50 17.67
N PHE A 151 5.28 3.29 17.96
CA PHE A 151 6.15 2.12 18.10
C PHE A 151 6.85 1.77 16.77
N ILE A 152 6.13 1.75 15.65
CA ILE A 152 6.73 1.49 14.33
C ILE A 152 7.83 2.51 14.04
N LEU A 153 7.57 3.80 14.26
CA LEU A 153 8.58 4.84 14.05
C LEU A 153 9.78 4.68 14.99
N CYS A 154 9.56 4.30 16.26
CA CYS A 154 10.64 3.99 17.22
C CYS A 154 11.46 2.77 16.77
N HIS A 155 10.83 1.75 16.20
CA HIS A 155 11.49 0.57 15.65
C HIS A 155 12.39 0.94 14.47
N GLU A 156 11.88 1.75 13.52
CA GLU A 156 12.69 2.23 12.39
C GLU A 156 13.86 3.13 12.85
N LEU A 157 13.61 3.99 13.82
CA LEU A 157 14.67 4.82 14.43
C LEU A 157 15.72 3.99 15.17
N ALA A 158 15.34 2.85 15.73
CA ALA A 158 16.27 1.90 16.33
C ALA A 158 17.19 1.26 15.28
N HIS A 159 16.67 0.95 14.08
CA HIS A 159 17.50 0.50 12.95
C HIS A 159 18.54 1.55 12.55
N VAL A 160 18.17 2.83 12.51
CA VAL A 160 19.10 3.94 12.22
C VAL A 160 20.13 4.08 13.32
N GLN A 161 19.71 4.11 14.59
CA GLN A 161 20.60 4.27 15.76
C GLN A 161 21.63 3.15 15.84
N ALA A 162 21.23 1.90 15.57
CA ALA A 162 22.10 0.72 15.60
C ALA A 162 22.87 0.51 14.28
N ARG A 163 22.67 1.36 13.26
CA ARG A 163 23.32 1.28 11.95
C ARG A 163 23.13 -0.06 11.25
N HIS A 164 21.95 -0.66 11.36
CA HIS A 164 21.69 -2.00 10.84
C HIS A 164 21.92 -2.09 9.34
N MET A 165 21.51 -1.06 8.56
CA MET A 165 21.74 -1.03 7.11
C MET A 165 23.23 -1.00 6.76
N ASP A 166 24.02 -0.14 7.39
CA ASP A 166 25.47 -0.05 7.14
C ASP A 166 26.18 -1.36 7.50
N ASN A 167 25.84 -1.94 8.65
CA ASN A 167 26.42 -3.19 9.10
C ASN A 167 26.04 -4.34 8.17
N GLY A 168 24.77 -4.47 7.81
CA GLY A 168 24.30 -5.50 6.88
C GLY A 168 24.92 -5.36 5.48
N LEU A 169 25.10 -4.12 4.98
CA LEU A 169 25.81 -3.90 3.73
C LEU A 169 27.27 -4.36 3.82
N ARG A 170 27.98 -3.98 4.87
CA ARG A 170 29.38 -4.40 5.08
C ARG A 170 29.51 -5.90 5.21
N GLU A 171 28.65 -6.55 5.96
CA GLU A 171 28.62 -8.01 6.10
C GLU A 171 28.42 -8.70 4.76
N ARG A 172 27.43 -8.26 3.98
CA ARG A 172 27.16 -8.79 2.62
C ARG A 172 28.36 -8.62 1.69
N LEU A 173 28.94 -7.42 1.63
CA LEU A 173 30.10 -7.15 0.79
C LEU A 173 31.34 -7.96 1.23
N THR A 174 31.57 -8.10 2.54
CA THR A 174 32.67 -8.91 3.08
C THR A 174 32.50 -10.36 2.69
N THR A 175 31.29 -10.91 2.83
CA THR A 175 30.99 -12.29 2.41
C THR A 175 31.19 -12.46 0.91
N TRP A 176 30.64 -11.52 0.09
CA TRP A 176 30.76 -11.57 -1.37
C TRP A 176 32.21 -11.52 -1.88
N HIS A 177 33.06 -10.73 -1.23
CA HIS A 177 34.46 -10.58 -1.61
C HIS A 177 35.39 -11.51 -0.83
N SER A 178 34.88 -12.43 0.00
CA SER A 178 35.69 -13.37 0.79
C SER A 178 36.48 -14.33 -0.12
N LYS A 179 37.66 -14.72 0.36
CA LYS A 179 38.49 -15.72 -0.34
C LYS A 179 37.80 -17.08 -0.40
N GLU A 180 37.06 -17.41 0.66
CA GLU A 180 36.29 -18.64 0.83
C GLU A 180 35.22 -18.76 -0.25
N LEU A 181 34.39 -17.74 -0.43
CA LEU A 181 33.35 -17.74 -1.47
C LEU A 181 33.97 -17.81 -2.87
N LYS A 182 35.00 -17.00 -3.14
CA LYS A 182 35.68 -17.02 -4.44
C LYS A 182 36.32 -18.38 -4.74
N ARG A 183 36.82 -19.07 -3.75
CA ARG A 183 37.38 -20.44 -3.89
C ARG A 183 36.23 -21.42 -4.15
N GLU A 184 35.16 -21.36 -3.43
CA GLU A 184 34.02 -22.26 -3.57
C GLU A 184 33.33 -22.09 -4.92
N VAL A 185 33.11 -20.87 -5.39
CA VAL A 185 32.58 -20.59 -6.73
C VAL A 185 33.52 -21.17 -7.82
N ARG A 186 34.84 -20.94 -7.70
CA ARG A 186 35.81 -21.52 -8.65
C ARG A 186 35.78 -23.04 -8.64
N ARG A 187 35.66 -23.66 -7.46
CA ARG A 187 35.56 -25.12 -7.33
C ARG A 187 34.32 -25.64 -8.07
N ILE A 188 33.14 -25.00 -7.82
CA ILE A 188 31.89 -25.40 -8.48
C ILE A 188 31.96 -25.22 -10.01
N VAL A 189 32.49 -24.10 -10.46
CA VAL A 189 32.60 -23.80 -11.91
C VAL A 189 33.58 -24.75 -12.63
N ALA A 190 34.58 -25.27 -11.91
CA ALA A 190 35.53 -26.24 -12.45
C ALA A 190 34.97 -27.67 -12.53
N GLU A 191 33.81 -27.96 -12.01
CA GLU A 191 33.15 -29.27 -12.07
C GLU A 191 32.42 -29.44 -13.43
N GLU A 192 32.41 -30.65 -14.00
CA GLU A 192 31.76 -30.93 -15.31
C GLU A 192 30.22 -31.03 -15.19
N TYR A 193 29.67 -31.32 -13.98
CA TYR A 193 28.27 -31.68 -13.79
C TYR A 193 27.60 -30.89 -12.66
N ASN A 194 26.29 -30.59 -12.85
CA ASN A 194 25.42 -29.96 -11.84
C ASN A 194 25.85 -28.55 -11.35
N ILE A 195 26.62 -27.80 -12.14
CA ILE A 195 27.13 -26.46 -11.80
C ILE A 195 25.98 -25.55 -11.37
N GLY A 196 24.89 -25.48 -12.16
CA GLY A 196 23.74 -24.63 -11.87
C GLY A 196 23.05 -24.98 -10.55
N SER A 197 22.88 -26.27 -10.23
CA SER A 197 22.30 -26.73 -8.96
C SER A 197 23.18 -26.36 -7.78
N LYS A 198 24.49 -26.53 -7.88
CA LYS A 198 25.46 -26.20 -6.80
C LYS A 198 25.57 -24.70 -6.57
N LEU A 199 25.59 -23.88 -7.63
CA LEU A 199 25.55 -22.43 -7.51
C LEU A 199 24.23 -21.95 -6.87
N LYS A 200 23.10 -22.58 -7.23
CA LYS A 200 21.82 -22.29 -6.58
C LYS A 200 21.83 -22.64 -5.09
N THR A 201 22.40 -23.79 -4.72
CA THR A 201 22.56 -24.19 -3.31
C THR A 201 23.45 -23.22 -2.53
N LEU A 202 24.56 -22.77 -3.14
CA LEU A 202 25.46 -21.78 -2.56
C LEU A 202 24.74 -20.43 -2.34
N ALA A 203 24.01 -19.95 -3.34
CA ALA A 203 23.21 -18.72 -3.27
C ALA A 203 22.12 -18.83 -2.18
N LEU A 204 21.47 -20.00 -2.07
CA LEU A 204 20.51 -20.28 -1.01
C LEU A 204 21.15 -20.22 0.38
N GLY A 205 22.32 -20.82 0.57
CA GLY A 205 23.07 -20.76 1.83
C GLY A 205 23.41 -19.32 2.23
N MET A 206 23.82 -18.50 1.25
CA MET A 206 24.08 -17.06 1.48
C MET A 206 22.82 -16.29 1.86
N SER A 207 21.69 -16.58 1.22
CA SER A 207 20.40 -15.97 1.55
C SER A 207 19.95 -16.33 2.97
N LEU A 208 20.04 -17.59 3.36
CA LEU A 208 19.72 -18.05 4.73
C LEU A 208 20.61 -17.40 5.79
N SER A 209 21.90 -17.21 5.50
CA SER A 209 22.82 -16.49 6.38
C SER A 209 22.41 -15.01 6.52
N SER A 210 22.06 -14.35 5.42
CA SER A 210 21.56 -12.97 5.44
C SER A 210 20.29 -12.83 6.26
N ASN A 211 19.33 -13.74 6.11
CA ASN A 211 18.09 -13.77 6.90
C ASN A 211 18.34 -13.97 8.40
N TYR A 212 19.34 -14.76 8.78
CA TYR A 212 19.73 -14.90 10.18
C TYR A 212 20.22 -13.57 10.79
N HIS A 213 21.04 -12.82 10.06
CA HIS A 213 21.51 -11.50 10.51
C HIS A 213 20.36 -10.49 10.59
N GLN A 214 19.41 -10.51 9.65
CA GLN A 214 18.22 -9.69 9.72
C GLN A 214 17.39 -9.96 10.98
N ARG A 215 17.15 -11.22 11.33
CA ARG A 215 16.44 -11.59 12.57
C ARG A 215 17.09 -11.07 13.84
N LYS A 216 18.42 -11.06 13.89
CA LYS A 216 19.18 -10.45 15.00
C LYS A 216 18.93 -8.94 15.07
N TYR A 217 18.93 -8.27 13.92
CA TYR A 217 18.66 -6.84 13.83
C TYR A 217 17.22 -6.50 14.22
N GLU A 218 16.25 -7.32 13.83
CA GLU A 218 14.85 -7.16 14.23
C GLU A 218 14.69 -7.20 15.76
N LYS A 219 15.27 -8.21 16.41
CA LYS A 219 15.21 -8.32 17.86
C LYS A 219 15.87 -7.12 18.56
N GLN A 220 16.98 -6.62 18.03
CA GLN A 220 17.64 -5.44 18.57
C GLN A 220 16.80 -4.18 18.34
N ALA A 221 16.18 -4.04 17.17
CA ALA A 221 15.30 -2.92 16.84
C ALA A 221 14.04 -2.93 17.72
N ASP A 222 13.43 -4.08 17.96
CA ASP A 222 12.31 -4.22 18.90
C ASP A 222 12.70 -3.77 20.32
N SER A 223 13.85 -4.20 20.82
CA SER A 223 14.32 -3.84 22.16
C SER A 223 14.60 -2.34 22.28
N LEU A 224 15.38 -1.78 21.34
CA LEU A 224 15.69 -0.36 21.33
C LEU A 224 14.45 0.50 21.05
N GLY A 225 13.60 0.07 20.11
CA GLY A 225 12.35 0.74 19.79
C GLY A 225 11.42 0.82 20.98
N TYR A 226 11.30 -0.27 21.76
CA TYR A 226 10.54 -0.28 22.99
C TYR A 226 11.08 0.71 24.04
N VAL A 227 12.41 0.80 24.18
CA VAL A 227 13.06 1.78 25.06
C VAL A 227 12.81 3.21 24.58
N LEU A 228 12.90 3.47 23.28
CA LEU A 228 12.61 4.79 22.70
C LEU A 228 11.15 5.19 22.94
N LEU A 229 10.22 4.26 22.74
CA LEU A 229 8.79 4.47 22.99
C LEU A 229 8.50 4.78 24.45
N GLY A 230 9.12 4.04 25.38
CA GLY A 230 8.95 4.20 26.83
C GLY A 230 9.38 5.56 27.38
N ARG A 231 10.13 6.36 26.61
CA ARG A 231 10.50 7.75 26.95
C ARG A 231 9.46 8.77 26.50
N THR A 232 8.49 8.33 25.72
CA THR A 232 7.41 9.18 25.15
C THR A 232 6.15 9.10 26.00
N LYS A 233 5.14 9.85 25.62
CA LYS A 233 3.78 9.75 26.19
C LYS A 233 2.94 8.60 25.62
N PHE A 234 3.44 7.90 24.59
CA PHE A 234 2.70 6.85 23.92
C PHE A 234 2.70 5.54 24.72
N GLU A 235 1.66 4.75 24.52
CA GLU A 235 1.41 3.53 25.29
C GLU A 235 2.35 2.39 24.86
N ALA A 236 3.36 2.08 25.70
CA ALA A 236 4.31 1.01 25.43
C ALA A 236 3.69 -0.39 25.22
N PRO A 237 2.59 -0.79 25.90
CA PRO A 237 1.90 -2.06 25.65
C PRO A 237 1.43 -2.27 24.19
N GLN A 238 1.21 -1.19 23.44
CA GLN A 238 0.81 -1.25 22.02
C GLN A 238 1.89 -1.83 21.11
N ALA A 239 3.16 -1.86 21.54
CA ALA A 239 4.24 -2.49 20.80
C ALA A 239 3.97 -3.97 20.50
N TYR A 240 3.39 -4.71 21.44
CA TYR A 240 2.99 -6.11 21.22
C TYR A 240 1.85 -6.22 20.21
N ARG A 241 0.84 -5.33 20.32
CA ARG A 241 -0.31 -5.31 19.41
C ARG A 241 0.10 -5.02 17.96
N VAL A 242 1.08 -4.14 17.75
CA VAL A 242 1.66 -3.88 16.42
C VAL A 242 2.21 -5.17 15.81
N LEU A 243 2.95 -6.00 16.57
CA LEU A 243 3.47 -7.26 16.06
C LEU A 243 2.38 -8.25 15.69
N GLN A 244 1.25 -8.26 16.42
CA GLN A 244 0.06 -9.03 16.03
C GLN A 244 -0.55 -8.54 14.71
N LEU A 245 -0.59 -7.22 14.49
CA LEU A 245 -1.08 -6.64 13.24
C LEU A 245 -0.13 -6.93 12.08
N LEU A 246 1.18 -6.77 12.29
CA LEU A 246 2.19 -7.07 11.26
C LEU A 246 2.17 -8.54 10.82
N ASP A 247 1.86 -9.46 11.74
CA ASP A 247 1.71 -10.88 11.41
C ASP A 247 0.55 -11.15 10.44
N LYS A 248 -0.46 -10.28 10.46
CA LYS A 248 -1.69 -10.35 9.66
C LYS A 248 -1.78 -9.30 8.55
N MET A 249 -0.69 -8.60 8.23
CA MET A 249 -0.73 -7.52 7.23
C MET A 249 -1.05 -7.99 5.81
N ASP A 250 -0.82 -9.27 5.52
CA ASP A 250 -1.17 -9.89 4.24
C ASP A 250 -2.66 -10.25 4.14
N GLU A 251 -3.41 -10.20 5.27
CA GLU A 251 -4.85 -10.45 5.28
C GLU A 251 -5.60 -9.19 4.76
N PRO A 252 -6.73 -9.35 4.06
CA PRO A 252 -7.55 -8.22 3.61
C PRO A 252 -8.22 -7.52 4.80
N LEU A 253 -8.79 -6.32 4.58
CA LEU A 253 -9.55 -5.60 5.60
C LEU A 253 -10.75 -6.42 6.12
N SER A 254 -11.38 -7.19 5.23
CA SER A 254 -12.39 -8.20 5.57
C SER A 254 -12.07 -9.49 4.84
N ALA A 255 -12.14 -10.62 5.55
CA ALA A 255 -12.01 -11.94 4.96
C ALA A 255 -13.32 -12.44 4.31
N GLU A 256 -14.42 -11.68 4.44
CA GLU A 256 -15.69 -12.04 3.84
C GLU A 256 -15.60 -12.06 2.31
N ARG A 257 -16.35 -12.97 1.71
CA ARG A 257 -16.47 -13.01 0.25
C ARG A 257 -17.13 -11.74 -0.27
N LEU A 258 -16.64 -11.26 -1.43
CA LEU A 258 -17.26 -10.12 -2.09
C LEU A 258 -18.63 -10.50 -2.64
N ASP A 259 -19.63 -9.69 -2.34
CA ASP A 259 -20.96 -9.83 -2.93
C ASP A 259 -21.01 -9.17 -4.32
N LEU A 260 -20.32 -9.80 -5.30
CA LEU A 260 -20.23 -9.29 -6.66
C LEU A 260 -21.60 -9.24 -7.34
N ALA A 261 -22.50 -10.17 -7.00
CA ALA A 261 -23.87 -10.17 -7.53
C ALA A 261 -24.66 -8.92 -7.09
N ARG A 262 -24.47 -8.50 -5.84
CA ARG A 262 -25.07 -7.27 -5.31
C ARG A 262 -24.57 -6.04 -6.07
N TYR A 263 -23.28 -5.95 -6.38
CA TYR A 263 -22.72 -4.76 -7.02
C TYR A 263 -22.92 -4.75 -8.52
N PHE A 264 -22.86 -5.89 -9.18
CA PHE A 264 -22.79 -6.00 -10.63
C PHE A 264 -23.99 -6.69 -11.28
N GLY A 265 -24.96 -7.16 -10.49
CA GLY A 265 -26.22 -7.72 -10.96
C GLY A 265 -27.37 -6.70 -10.85
N CYS A 266 -28.31 -6.75 -11.79
CA CYS A 266 -29.56 -5.99 -11.76
C CYS A 266 -30.68 -6.76 -12.50
N ALA A 267 -31.93 -6.26 -12.41
CA ALA A 267 -33.08 -6.92 -13.05
C ALA A 267 -32.92 -7.09 -14.57
N ALA A 268 -32.27 -6.13 -15.23
CA ALA A 268 -32.03 -6.16 -16.68
C ALA A 268 -30.88 -7.11 -17.07
N ALA A 269 -29.91 -7.33 -16.18
CA ALA A 269 -28.76 -8.21 -16.37
C ALA A 269 -28.41 -8.91 -15.05
N PRO A 270 -29.05 -10.04 -14.74
CA PRO A 270 -28.71 -10.83 -13.56
C PRO A 270 -27.24 -11.25 -13.61
N TYR A 271 -26.55 -11.18 -12.45
CA TYR A 271 -25.17 -11.62 -12.36
C TYR A 271 -25.08 -13.16 -12.49
N ALA A 272 -24.59 -13.63 -13.61
CA ALA A 272 -24.60 -15.03 -14.00
C ALA A 272 -23.23 -15.74 -13.82
N TYR A 273 -22.23 -15.06 -13.25
CA TYR A 273 -20.90 -15.62 -13.07
C TYR A 273 -20.84 -16.39 -11.76
N GLU A 274 -20.84 -17.72 -11.85
CA GLU A 274 -20.54 -18.56 -10.70
C GLU A 274 -19.07 -18.38 -10.31
N THR A 275 -18.86 -18.16 -9.02
CA THR A 275 -17.55 -18.12 -8.42
C THR A 275 -17.04 -19.53 -8.12
N ALA A 276 -17.04 -20.41 -9.13
CA ALA A 276 -16.32 -21.67 -9.00
C ALA A 276 -14.82 -21.35 -8.87
N PRO A 277 -14.10 -21.98 -7.94
CA PRO A 277 -12.66 -21.78 -7.85
C PRO A 277 -12.04 -22.14 -9.19
N ALA A 278 -11.46 -21.13 -9.86
CA ALA A 278 -10.79 -21.36 -11.14
C ALA A 278 -9.64 -22.33 -10.90
N LYS A 279 -9.70 -23.49 -11.48
CA LYS A 279 -8.53 -24.36 -11.58
C LYS A 279 -7.48 -23.58 -12.38
N PRO A 280 -6.26 -23.39 -11.87
CA PRO A 280 -5.24 -22.65 -12.58
C PRO A 280 -5.03 -23.27 -13.97
N ARG A 281 -5.42 -22.56 -15.02
CA ARG A 281 -5.15 -22.93 -16.40
C ARG A 281 -3.73 -22.50 -16.75
N SER A 282 -2.72 -23.04 -16.11
CA SER A 282 -1.36 -22.89 -16.55
C SER A 282 -0.90 -24.16 -17.26
N ILE A 283 -0.78 -24.08 -18.58
CA ILE A 283 -0.07 -25.10 -19.39
C ILE A 283 1.45 -25.07 -19.15
N PHE A 284 1.97 -24.16 -18.34
CA PHE A 284 3.38 -24.00 -18.02
C PHE A 284 3.74 -24.37 -16.57
N THR A 285 3.08 -25.35 -15.97
CA THR A 285 3.52 -25.94 -14.69
C THR A 285 4.68 -26.94 -14.90
N VAL A 286 5.70 -26.56 -15.67
CA VAL A 286 6.92 -27.33 -15.73
C VAL A 286 7.94 -26.67 -14.81
N GLY A 287 8.16 -27.26 -13.63
CA GLY A 287 9.27 -26.91 -12.74
C GLY A 287 8.91 -26.43 -11.33
N ALA A 288 7.66 -26.46 -10.91
CA ALA A 288 7.22 -25.92 -9.59
C ALA A 288 7.68 -26.74 -8.36
N LYS A 289 8.39 -27.86 -8.50
CA LYS A 289 8.82 -28.68 -7.35
C LYS A 289 10.07 -28.21 -6.61
N ALA A 290 10.80 -27.22 -7.13
CA ALA A 290 12.05 -26.75 -6.52
C ALA A 290 11.88 -25.41 -5.71
N ALA A 291 10.76 -24.72 -5.85
CA ALA A 291 10.50 -23.43 -5.18
C ALA A 291 9.95 -23.57 -3.75
N THR A 292 9.53 -24.76 -3.35
CA THR A 292 8.69 -25.00 -2.15
C THR A 292 9.41 -24.88 -0.81
N VAL A 293 10.72 -24.67 -0.75
CA VAL A 293 11.47 -24.56 0.53
C VAL A 293 11.75 -23.09 0.93
N LEU A 294 11.63 -22.14 -0.01
CA LEU A 294 11.91 -20.70 0.24
C LEU A 294 10.66 -19.82 0.37
N GLU A 295 9.49 -20.35 0.06
CA GLU A 295 8.22 -19.60 0.06
C GLU A 295 7.38 -19.89 1.30
N THR A 296 7.94 -19.74 2.49
CA THR A 296 7.07 -19.47 3.64
C THR A 296 6.69 -17.99 3.58
N SER A 297 5.42 -17.66 3.80
CA SER A 297 4.93 -16.27 3.83
C SER A 297 5.81 -15.36 4.69
N ASP A 298 6.45 -15.92 5.70
CA ASP A 298 7.34 -15.24 6.64
C ASP A 298 8.71 -14.84 6.05
N THR A 299 9.19 -15.54 5.00
CA THR A 299 10.46 -15.17 4.32
C THR A 299 10.31 -14.03 3.32
N LEU A 300 9.08 -13.71 2.92
CA LEU A 300 8.75 -12.61 2.02
C LEU A 300 8.43 -11.32 2.77
N LYS A 301 8.18 -11.38 4.09
CA LYS A 301 7.91 -10.21 4.92
C LYS A 301 9.18 -9.37 5.11
N SER A 302 9.04 -8.06 5.03
CA SER A 302 10.12 -7.11 5.31
C SER A 302 10.63 -7.24 6.76
N HIS A 303 9.76 -7.64 7.68
CA HIS A 303 10.01 -7.84 9.12
C HIS A 303 9.56 -9.24 9.57
N PRO A 304 10.37 -10.27 9.33
CA PRO A 304 9.99 -11.68 9.57
C PRO A 304 9.91 -12.04 11.06
N ASP A 305 9.42 -13.27 11.31
CA ASP A 305 9.40 -13.93 12.64
C ASP A 305 8.48 -13.22 13.68
N CYS A 306 7.35 -12.63 13.27
CA CYS A 306 6.42 -11.93 14.17
C CYS A 306 6.05 -12.78 15.40
N ALA A 307 5.80 -14.08 15.25
CA ALA A 307 5.49 -14.97 16.37
C ALA A 307 6.61 -15.07 17.42
N LYS A 308 7.89 -15.05 17.01
CA LYS A 308 9.03 -15.04 17.93
C LYS A 308 9.23 -13.64 18.53
N ARG A 309 9.03 -12.61 17.74
CA ARG A 309 9.11 -11.21 18.18
C ARG A 309 8.02 -10.91 19.22
N MET A 310 6.79 -11.40 19.05
CA MET A 310 5.72 -11.26 20.04
C MET A 310 6.12 -11.91 21.39
N ARG A 311 6.67 -13.12 21.38
CA ARG A 311 7.15 -13.76 22.62
C ARG A 311 8.23 -12.92 23.30
N PHE A 312 9.23 -12.50 22.54
CA PHE A 312 10.30 -11.63 23.04
C PHE A 312 9.76 -10.30 23.58
N MET A 313 8.82 -9.67 22.89
CA MET A 313 8.20 -8.41 23.33
C MET A 313 7.42 -8.59 24.63
N ARG A 314 6.72 -9.71 24.81
CA ARG A 314 5.99 -10.03 26.05
C ARG A 314 6.95 -10.17 27.25
N ASP A 315 8.07 -10.85 27.03
CA ASP A 315 9.11 -10.98 28.07
C ASP A 315 9.73 -9.62 28.40
N LEU A 316 10.04 -8.82 27.38
CA LEU A 316 10.61 -7.48 27.53
C LEU A 316 9.67 -6.53 28.31
N ALA A 317 8.37 -6.59 28.01
CA ALA A 317 7.32 -5.81 28.67
C ALA A 317 6.88 -6.40 30.02
N GLN A 318 7.51 -7.46 30.51
CA GLN A 318 7.15 -8.16 31.76
C GLN A 318 5.66 -8.55 31.82
N GLY A 319 5.10 -8.96 30.70
CA GLY A 319 3.68 -9.30 30.54
C GLY A 319 2.73 -8.13 30.41
N GLN A 320 3.19 -6.90 30.52
CA GLN A 320 2.35 -5.68 30.32
C GLN A 320 2.20 -5.40 28.81
N VAL A 321 1.30 -6.13 28.17
CA VAL A 321 1.06 -6.05 26.73
C VAL A 321 -0.41 -5.78 26.42
N ALA A 322 -0.69 -5.06 25.34
CA ALA A 322 -2.03 -4.92 24.80
C ALA A 322 -2.32 -6.10 23.86
N GLU A 323 -3.29 -6.92 24.21
CA GLU A 323 -3.74 -8.06 23.40
C GLU A 323 -5.08 -7.79 22.75
N GLY A 324 -5.22 -8.20 21.50
CA GLY A 324 -6.46 -8.03 20.74
C GLY A 324 -6.73 -6.59 20.28
N PRO A 325 -7.84 -6.39 19.56
CA PRO A 325 -8.25 -5.07 19.07
C PRO A 325 -8.51 -4.10 20.23
N ALA A 326 -8.27 -2.81 19.97
CA ALA A 326 -8.63 -1.76 20.93
C ALA A 326 -10.13 -1.79 21.22
N THR A 327 -10.50 -1.84 22.51
CA THR A 327 -11.91 -1.87 22.92
C THR A 327 -12.57 -0.49 22.93
N ALA A 328 -11.77 0.58 23.04
CA ALA A 328 -12.21 1.95 22.96
C ALA A 328 -12.27 2.45 21.53
N ALA A 329 -13.27 3.27 21.21
CA ALA A 329 -13.33 3.95 19.93
C ALA A 329 -12.07 4.83 19.75
N PRO A 330 -11.46 4.85 18.56
CA PRO A 330 -10.29 5.68 18.31
C PRO A 330 -10.64 7.16 18.45
N ALA A 331 -9.66 7.97 18.85
CA ALA A 331 -9.82 9.43 18.87
C ALA A 331 -10.27 9.91 17.48
N PRO A 332 -11.19 10.90 17.39
CA PRO A 332 -11.76 11.35 16.12
C PRO A 332 -10.70 11.74 15.07
N GLU A 333 -9.61 12.39 15.51
CA GLU A 333 -8.50 12.76 14.64
C GLU A 333 -7.80 11.53 14.05
N TRP A 334 -7.58 10.49 14.87
CA TRP A 334 -6.99 9.22 14.40
C TRP A 334 -7.94 8.48 13.44
N ALA A 335 -9.23 8.43 13.77
CA ALA A 335 -10.22 7.82 12.89
C ALA A 335 -10.24 8.48 11.51
N ARG A 336 -10.10 9.80 11.44
CA ARG A 336 -9.97 10.56 10.20
C ARG A 336 -8.68 10.20 9.45
N VAL A 337 -7.55 10.12 10.13
CA VAL A 337 -6.26 9.71 9.54
C VAL A 337 -6.38 8.34 8.88
N VAL A 338 -6.95 7.35 9.58
CA VAL A 338 -7.15 6.01 9.03
C VAL A 338 -8.11 6.01 7.84
N ALA A 339 -9.21 6.76 7.94
CA ALA A 339 -10.19 6.86 6.85
C ALA A 339 -9.57 7.44 5.57
N LEU A 340 -8.84 8.56 5.67
CA LEU A 340 -8.11 9.15 4.55
C LEU A 340 -7.03 8.21 4.01
N SER A 341 -6.27 7.55 4.90
CA SER A 341 -5.24 6.60 4.48
C SER A 341 -5.81 5.44 3.65
N ARG A 342 -6.99 4.94 4.00
CA ARG A 342 -7.68 3.89 3.23
C ARG A 342 -8.10 4.37 1.85
N LEU A 343 -8.57 5.62 1.72
CA LEU A 343 -8.87 6.20 0.41
C LEU A 343 -7.61 6.40 -0.43
N GLU A 344 -6.50 6.83 0.20
CA GLU A 344 -5.20 6.94 -0.47
C GLU A 344 -4.66 5.58 -0.93
N VAL A 345 -4.87 4.50 -0.19
CA VAL A 345 -4.52 3.13 -0.62
C VAL A 345 -5.25 2.77 -1.91
N VAL A 346 -6.58 2.98 -1.96
CA VAL A 346 -7.39 2.75 -3.17
C VAL A 346 -6.84 3.55 -4.35
N GLN A 347 -6.57 4.85 -4.11
CA GLN A 347 -6.05 5.74 -5.14
C GLN A 347 -4.66 5.34 -5.62
N SER A 348 -3.80 4.91 -4.71
CA SER A 348 -2.44 4.51 -5.04
C SER A 348 -2.40 3.27 -5.92
N TRP A 349 -3.23 2.27 -5.62
CA TRP A 349 -3.38 1.10 -6.49
C TRP A 349 -3.85 1.51 -7.90
N PHE A 350 -4.82 2.42 -7.96
CA PHE A 350 -5.31 2.94 -9.24
C PHE A 350 -4.21 3.68 -10.02
N ASP A 351 -3.40 4.50 -9.34
CA ASP A 351 -2.32 5.28 -9.95
C ASP A 351 -1.12 4.42 -10.40
N TYR A 352 -0.99 3.22 -9.86
CA TYR A 352 0.01 2.23 -10.28
C TYR A 352 -0.51 1.26 -11.35
N ASP A 353 -1.65 1.57 -11.97
CA ASP A 353 -2.32 0.73 -12.97
C ASP A 353 -2.71 -0.67 -12.46
N CYS A 354 -2.77 -0.86 -11.13
CA CYS A 354 -3.24 -2.08 -10.47
C CYS A 354 -4.76 -1.99 -10.25
N TYR A 355 -5.51 -2.00 -11.32
CA TYR A 355 -6.96 -1.76 -11.28
C TYR A 355 -7.75 -2.86 -10.58
N ASP A 356 -7.22 -4.08 -10.53
CA ASP A 356 -7.77 -5.20 -9.76
C ASP A 356 -7.69 -4.95 -8.24
N HIS A 357 -6.55 -4.45 -7.75
CA HIS A 357 -6.38 -4.07 -6.35
C HIS A 357 -7.20 -2.83 -6.00
N ALA A 358 -7.22 -1.80 -6.86
CA ALA A 358 -8.04 -0.61 -6.65
C ALA A 358 -9.54 -0.96 -6.56
N LEU A 359 -10.01 -1.83 -7.44
CA LEU A 359 -11.38 -2.35 -7.42
C LEU A 359 -11.65 -3.18 -6.15
N PHE A 360 -10.72 -4.05 -5.78
CA PHE A 360 -10.83 -4.88 -4.58
C PHE A 360 -10.96 -4.04 -3.32
N GLU A 361 -10.04 -3.10 -3.08
CA GLU A 361 -10.06 -2.23 -1.90
C GLU A 361 -11.30 -1.34 -1.87
N ALA A 362 -11.75 -0.81 -3.01
CA ALA A 362 -12.98 -0.04 -3.09
C ALA A 362 -14.21 -0.88 -2.70
N LEU A 363 -14.30 -2.14 -3.19
CA LEU A 363 -15.39 -3.06 -2.85
C LEU A 363 -15.36 -3.50 -1.39
N GLN A 364 -14.17 -3.55 -0.74
CA GLN A 364 -14.03 -3.82 0.69
C GLN A 364 -14.55 -2.68 1.57
N LEU A 365 -14.44 -1.43 1.10
CA LEU A 365 -14.85 -0.24 1.85
C LEU A 365 -16.32 0.15 1.63
N LEU A 366 -16.89 -0.12 0.45
CA LEU A 366 -18.26 0.23 0.10
C LEU A 366 -19.35 -0.29 1.06
N PRO A 367 -19.26 -1.50 1.67
CA PRO A 367 -20.28 -1.96 2.63
C PRO A 367 -20.47 -1.01 3.82
N THR A 368 -19.39 -0.38 4.29
CA THR A 368 -19.42 0.59 5.40
C THR A 368 -19.62 2.03 4.93
N GLN A 369 -19.37 2.32 3.66
CA GLN A 369 -19.46 3.65 3.06
C GLN A 369 -20.24 3.64 1.73
N PRO A 370 -21.49 3.15 1.68
CA PRO A 370 -22.20 2.91 0.42
C PRO A 370 -22.48 4.19 -0.38
N GLN A 371 -22.46 5.36 0.29
CA GLN A 371 -22.68 6.68 -0.31
C GLN A 371 -21.39 7.37 -0.76
N ASN A 372 -20.22 6.77 -0.52
CA ASN A 372 -18.95 7.40 -0.84
C ASN A 372 -18.79 7.51 -2.36
N THR A 373 -18.95 8.71 -2.89
CA THR A 373 -18.92 9.01 -4.34
C THR A 373 -17.55 8.73 -4.93
N TYR A 374 -16.48 8.94 -4.19
CA TYR A 374 -15.11 8.62 -4.63
C TYR A 374 -14.93 7.12 -4.85
N LEU A 375 -15.29 6.27 -3.87
CA LEU A 375 -15.17 4.81 -4.01
C LEU A 375 -15.99 4.29 -5.20
N ARG A 376 -17.20 4.80 -5.35
CA ARG A 376 -18.05 4.44 -6.50
C ARG A 376 -17.43 4.88 -7.83
N SER A 377 -16.82 6.05 -7.86
CA SER A 377 -16.11 6.53 -9.06
C SER A 377 -14.92 5.63 -9.41
N VAL A 378 -14.12 5.21 -8.42
CA VAL A 378 -12.99 4.30 -8.65
C VAL A 378 -13.46 2.95 -9.16
N VAL A 379 -14.56 2.38 -8.64
CA VAL A 379 -15.14 1.13 -9.18
C VAL A 379 -15.46 1.29 -10.67
N THR A 380 -16.15 2.37 -11.05
CA THR A 380 -16.50 2.62 -12.44
C THR A 380 -15.27 2.83 -13.34
N LEU A 381 -14.29 3.61 -12.86
CA LEU A 381 -13.05 3.87 -13.60
C LEU A 381 -12.20 2.61 -13.74
N SER A 382 -12.13 1.76 -12.70
CA SER A 382 -11.44 0.47 -12.77
C SER A 382 -12.09 -0.47 -13.80
N LEU A 383 -13.42 -0.57 -13.82
CA LEU A 383 -14.14 -1.34 -14.86
C LEU A 383 -13.83 -0.81 -16.26
N TYR A 384 -13.77 0.51 -16.42
CA TYR A 384 -13.44 1.14 -17.69
C TYR A 384 -12.03 0.76 -18.16
N GLU A 385 -11.02 0.93 -17.32
CA GLU A 385 -9.63 0.62 -17.67
C GLU A 385 -9.40 -0.88 -17.89
N LEU A 386 -9.97 -1.74 -17.04
CA LEU A 386 -9.90 -3.20 -17.20
C LEU A 386 -10.45 -3.63 -18.56
N ARG A 387 -11.59 -3.04 -19.01
CA ARG A 387 -12.11 -3.30 -20.35
C ARG A 387 -11.18 -2.80 -21.46
N GLN A 388 -10.62 -1.59 -21.32
CA GLN A 388 -9.69 -1.07 -22.33
C GLN A 388 -8.48 -1.99 -22.48
N HIS A 389 -7.88 -2.41 -21.36
CA HIS A 389 -6.74 -3.33 -21.37
C HIS A 389 -7.10 -4.73 -21.92
N LEU A 390 -8.34 -5.19 -21.69
CA LEU A 390 -8.83 -6.45 -22.26
C LEU A 390 -8.95 -6.34 -23.80
N VAL A 391 -9.48 -5.24 -24.32
CA VAL A 391 -9.62 -4.99 -25.77
C VAL A 391 -8.24 -4.78 -26.43
N ASP A 392 -7.32 -4.10 -25.74
CA ASP A 392 -5.96 -3.82 -26.22
C ASP A 392 -4.99 -5.02 -26.03
N HIS A 393 -5.47 -6.17 -25.55
CA HIS A 393 -4.69 -7.39 -25.28
C HIS A 393 -3.55 -7.19 -24.27
N SER A 394 -3.65 -6.21 -23.36
CA SER A 394 -2.69 -5.89 -22.29
C SER A 394 -3.24 -6.16 -20.87
N PHE A 395 -4.31 -6.95 -20.78
CA PHE A 395 -5.01 -7.23 -19.50
C PHE A 395 -4.11 -7.79 -18.40
N MET A 396 -3.16 -8.67 -18.79
CA MET A 396 -2.21 -9.27 -17.85
C MET A 396 -1.15 -8.29 -17.31
N GLU A 397 -1.08 -7.08 -17.84
CA GLU A 397 -0.18 -6.04 -17.32
C GLU A 397 -0.77 -5.32 -16.12
N VAL A 398 -2.11 -5.37 -15.97
CA VAL A 398 -2.88 -4.61 -14.96
C VAL A 398 -3.72 -5.48 -14.03
N VAL A 399 -3.69 -6.80 -14.21
CA VAL A 399 -4.42 -7.79 -13.38
C VAL A 399 -3.44 -8.89 -12.93
N GLY A 400 -3.39 -9.10 -11.63
CA GLY A 400 -2.54 -10.11 -11.00
C GLY A 400 -2.98 -11.54 -11.28
N ASN A 401 -2.12 -12.48 -10.93
CA ASN A 401 -2.41 -13.91 -11.08
C ASN A 401 -3.16 -14.47 -9.86
N ILE A 402 -4.05 -15.44 -10.11
CA ILE A 402 -4.62 -16.24 -9.03
C ILE A 402 -3.50 -17.04 -8.37
N SER A 403 -3.35 -16.90 -7.07
CA SER A 403 -2.27 -17.52 -6.30
C SER A 403 -2.78 -18.04 -4.95
N LYS A 404 -2.16 -19.12 -4.46
CA LYS A 404 -2.39 -19.62 -3.10
C LYS A 404 -1.94 -18.64 -2.00
N HIS A 405 -1.15 -17.63 -2.35
CA HIS A 405 -0.65 -16.60 -1.44
C HIS A 405 -1.59 -15.39 -1.37
N ASN A 406 -2.52 -15.27 -2.32
CA ASN A 406 -3.52 -14.22 -2.28
C ASN A 406 -4.62 -14.56 -1.26
N PRO A 407 -5.27 -13.57 -0.65
CA PRO A 407 -6.52 -13.75 0.07
C PRO A 407 -7.59 -14.44 -0.79
N GLU A 408 -8.42 -15.28 -0.18
CA GLU A 408 -9.45 -16.04 -0.92
C GLU A 408 -10.45 -15.13 -1.64
N ASN A 409 -10.87 -14.05 -1.01
CA ASN A 409 -11.79 -13.08 -1.59
C ASN A 409 -11.14 -12.22 -2.69
N PHE A 410 -9.85 -12.00 -2.65
CA PHE A 410 -9.14 -11.39 -3.78
C PHE A 410 -9.04 -12.37 -4.96
N ASN A 411 -8.73 -13.65 -4.71
CA ASN A 411 -8.78 -14.67 -5.75
C ASN A 411 -10.20 -14.85 -6.34
N GLN A 412 -11.25 -14.64 -5.53
CA GLN A 412 -12.63 -14.60 -6.02
C GLN A 412 -12.82 -13.49 -7.06
N LEU A 413 -12.33 -12.26 -6.77
CA LEU A 413 -12.40 -11.14 -7.72
C LEU A 413 -11.59 -11.44 -8.98
N LEU A 414 -10.35 -11.90 -8.83
CA LEU A 414 -9.50 -12.26 -9.98
C LEU A 414 -10.17 -13.30 -10.87
N THR A 415 -10.81 -14.32 -10.27
CA THR A 415 -11.57 -15.34 -11.02
C THR A 415 -12.69 -14.72 -11.84
N ALA A 416 -13.42 -13.78 -11.27
CA ALA A 416 -14.47 -13.05 -11.97
C ALA A 416 -13.89 -12.18 -13.11
N LEU A 417 -12.80 -11.43 -12.85
CA LEU A 417 -12.13 -10.59 -13.85
C LEU A 417 -11.66 -11.40 -15.06
N TYR A 418 -11.11 -12.60 -14.84
CA TYR A 418 -10.69 -13.50 -15.91
C TYR A 418 -11.86 -14.16 -16.66
N ALA A 419 -13.04 -14.22 -16.06
CA ALA A 419 -14.24 -14.78 -16.70
C ALA A 419 -15.01 -13.76 -17.54
N TRP A 420 -14.93 -12.46 -17.18
CA TRP A 420 -15.67 -11.40 -17.87
C TRP A 420 -15.11 -11.12 -19.27
N LYS A 421 -16.02 -10.99 -20.24
CA LYS A 421 -15.69 -10.57 -21.60
C LYS A 421 -15.85 -9.06 -21.74
N ALA A 422 -15.31 -8.47 -22.80
CA ALA A 422 -15.40 -7.04 -23.05
C ALA A 422 -16.84 -6.50 -23.06
N GLU A 423 -17.81 -7.28 -23.55
CA GLU A 423 -19.24 -6.91 -23.54
C GLU A 423 -19.87 -6.95 -22.14
N ASP A 424 -19.37 -7.81 -21.25
CA ASP A 424 -19.91 -7.93 -19.90
C ASP A 424 -19.70 -6.65 -19.09
N TYR A 425 -18.58 -5.95 -19.29
CA TYR A 425 -18.27 -4.69 -18.61
C TYR A 425 -19.32 -3.62 -18.81
N LYS A 426 -20.01 -3.60 -19.98
CA LYS A 426 -21.15 -2.71 -20.24
C LYS A 426 -22.28 -2.96 -19.25
N ASN A 427 -22.71 -4.22 -19.11
CA ASN A 427 -23.79 -4.60 -18.22
C ASN A 427 -23.41 -4.42 -16.73
N LEU A 428 -22.19 -4.83 -16.36
CA LEU A 428 -21.68 -4.67 -14.99
C LEU A 428 -21.67 -3.20 -14.57
N THR A 429 -21.20 -2.31 -15.45
CA THR A 429 -21.16 -0.86 -15.21
C THR A 429 -22.57 -0.27 -15.12
N ALA A 430 -23.46 -0.64 -16.03
CA ALA A 430 -24.85 -0.18 -16.02
C ALA A 430 -25.59 -0.63 -14.74
N CYS A 431 -25.43 -1.88 -14.32
CA CYS A 431 -26.03 -2.39 -13.10
C CYS A 431 -25.43 -1.70 -11.85
N PHE A 432 -24.11 -1.48 -11.82
CA PHE A 432 -23.47 -0.75 -10.72
C PHE A 432 -23.98 0.69 -10.60
N ALA A 433 -24.16 1.38 -11.72
CA ALA A 433 -24.72 2.75 -11.75
C ALA A 433 -26.17 2.83 -11.24
N GLN A 434 -26.96 1.76 -11.41
CA GLN A 434 -28.36 1.68 -10.95
C GLN A 434 -28.51 1.32 -9.48
N GLN A 435 -27.41 0.97 -8.78
CA GLN A 435 -27.45 0.63 -7.37
C GLN A 435 -28.10 1.77 -6.55
N PRO A 436 -29.08 1.48 -5.69
CA PRO A 436 -29.69 2.50 -4.87
C PRO A 436 -28.63 3.11 -3.93
N VAL A 437 -28.34 4.37 -4.17
CA VAL A 437 -27.51 5.16 -3.24
C VAL A 437 -28.49 5.89 -2.35
N PRO A 438 -28.45 5.71 -1.02
CA PRO A 438 -29.21 6.55 -0.11
C PRO A 438 -28.92 8.02 -0.46
N ALA A 439 -29.98 8.86 -0.49
CA ALA A 439 -29.87 10.24 -0.96
C ALA A 439 -28.75 10.98 -0.23
N ALA A 440 -27.61 11.13 -0.88
CA ALA A 440 -26.61 12.08 -0.46
C ALA A 440 -27.03 13.49 -0.89
N PRO A 441 -26.77 14.54 -0.09
CA PRO A 441 -26.90 15.91 -0.58
C PRO A 441 -26.05 16.01 -1.84
N ALA A 442 -26.58 16.70 -2.88
CA ALA A 442 -25.91 16.87 -4.15
C ALA A 442 -24.49 17.42 -3.90
N ALA A 443 -23.51 16.52 -3.84
CA ALA A 443 -22.13 16.93 -3.77
C ALA A 443 -21.77 17.67 -5.06
N PRO A 444 -21.00 18.75 -5.00
CA PRO A 444 -20.48 19.36 -6.22
C PRO A 444 -19.82 18.25 -7.05
N THR A 445 -20.07 18.26 -8.35
CA THR A 445 -19.51 17.27 -9.27
C THR A 445 -17.99 17.46 -9.27
N ASP A 446 -17.28 16.65 -8.47
CA ASP A 446 -15.83 16.66 -8.46
C ASP A 446 -15.24 15.98 -9.71
N GLU A 447 -13.94 16.06 -9.85
CA GLU A 447 -13.24 15.48 -11.01
C GLU A 447 -13.46 13.97 -11.13
N TYR A 448 -13.46 13.24 -10.00
CA TYR A 448 -13.67 11.78 -9.99
C TYR A 448 -15.08 11.41 -10.47
N ALA A 449 -16.09 12.08 -9.93
CA ALA A 449 -17.46 11.84 -10.31
C ALA A 449 -17.70 12.16 -11.80
N LEU A 450 -17.10 13.23 -12.32
CA LEU A 450 -17.23 13.59 -13.73
C LEU A 450 -16.50 12.61 -14.64
N ALA A 451 -15.28 12.18 -14.26
CA ALA A 451 -14.53 11.17 -14.97
C ALA A 451 -15.28 9.82 -15.02
N ALA A 452 -15.83 9.39 -13.89
CA ALA A 452 -16.59 8.15 -13.79
C ALA A 452 -17.90 8.21 -14.64
N ARG A 453 -18.59 9.34 -14.63
CA ARG A 453 -19.77 9.53 -15.51
C ARG A 453 -19.41 9.43 -16.98
N TYR A 454 -18.30 10.05 -17.40
CA TYR A 454 -17.81 9.91 -18.77
C TYR A 454 -17.46 8.45 -19.08
N ALA A 455 -16.71 7.77 -18.21
CA ALA A 455 -16.32 6.38 -18.37
C ALA A 455 -17.55 5.46 -18.50
N ALA A 456 -18.55 5.62 -17.63
CA ALA A 456 -19.80 4.86 -17.69
C ALA A 456 -20.55 5.09 -18.99
N ALA A 457 -20.74 6.35 -19.40
CA ALA A 457 -21.42 6.69 -20.64
C ALA A 457 -20.68 6.15 -21.89
N ASN A 458 -19.34 6.16 -21.85
CA ASN A 458 -18.53 5.59 -22.93
C ASN A 458 -18.64 4.06 -22.99
N LEU A 459 -18.65 3.38 -21.83
CA LEU A 459 -18.84 1.92 -21.77
C LEU A 459 -20.22 1.49 -22.25
N THR A 460 -21.25 2.30 -22.00
CA THR A 460 -22.64 1.99 -22.34
C THR A 460 -23.10 2.59 -23.68
N ASP A 461 -22.18 3.23 -24.43
CA ASP A 461 -22.45 3.89 -25.73
C ASP A 461 -23.55 4.98 -25.65
N GLU A 462 -23.62 5.69 -24.52
CA GLU A 462 -24.63 6.73 -24.33
C GLU A 462 -24.39 7.97 -25.20
N PRO A 463 -25.44 8.59 -25.73
CA PRO A 463 -25.34 9.86 -26.50
C PRO A 463 -24.70 11.00 -25.71
N ALA A 464 -24.79 10.96 -24.37
CA ALA A 464 -24.21 11.95 -23.46
C ALA A 464 -22.67 11.95 -23.44
N THR A 465 -21.99 10.93 -23.95
CA THR A 465 -20.53 10.78 -23.91
C THR A 465 -19.80 12.01 -24.44
N THR A 466 -20.21 12.55 -25.58
CA THR A 466 -19.58 13.75 -26.18
C THR A 466 -19.75 14.98 -25.30
N ALA A 467 -20.92 15.21 -24.74
CA ALA A 467 -21.17 16.33 -23.83
C ALA A 467 -20.37 16.22 -22.53
N LEU A 468 -20.32 15.03 -21.95
CA LEU A 468 -19.51 14.76 -20.73
C LEU A 468 -18.01 14.96 -20.98
N ARG A 469 -17.49 14.55 -22.15
CA ARG A 469 -16.12 14.82 -22.55
C ARG A 469 -15.84 16.32 -22.63
N GLN A 470 -16.70 17.08 -23.27
CA GLN A 470 -16.57 18.53 -23.38
C GLN A 470 -16.63 19.20 -22.00
N GLN A 471 -17.55 18.77 -21.14
CA GLN A 471 -17.67 19.25 -19.78
C GLN A 471 -16.40 18.96 -18.97
N TYR A 472 -15.86 17.74 -19.04
CA TYR A 472 -14.63 17.38 -18.35
C TYR A 472 -13.45 18.25 -18.81
N LEU A 473 -13.24 18.37 -20.13
CA LEU A 473 -12.15 19.17 -20.68
C LEU A 473 -12.29 20.67 -20.40
N ALA A 474 -13.51 21.18 -20.25
CA ALA A 474 -13.74 22.57 -19.86
C ALA A 474 -13.35 22.83 -18.39
N GLN A 475 -13.64 21.87 -17.49
CA GLN A 475 -13.41 22.02 -16.05
C GLN A 475 -12.05 21.51 -15.60
N TYR A 476 -11.55 20.42 -16.20
CA TYR A 476 -10.37 19.66 -15.74
C TYR A 476 -9.41 19.33 -16.89
N ARG A 477 -9.13 20.28 -17.78
CA ARG A 477 -8.28 20.05 -18.97
C ARG A 477 -6.88 19.50 -18.61
N GLN A 478 -6.35 19.87 -17.44
CA GLN A 478 -5.08 19.38 -16.92
C GLN A 478 -5.29 18.49 -15.67
N GLY A 479 -6.49 17.99 -15.51
CA GLY A 479 -6.87 17.14 -14.40
C GLY A 479 -6.19 15.76 -14.46
N LYS A 480 -6.33 15.04 -13.38
CA LYS A 480 -5.72 13.73 -13.16
C LYS A 480 -6.09 12.71 -14.26
N PHE A 481 -7.37 12.70 -14.66
CA PHE A 481 -7.89 11.72 -15.63
C PHE A 481 -7.85 12.20 -17.09
N ALA A 482 -7.41 13.44 -17.36
CA ALA A 482 -7.39 13.96 -18.72
C ALA A 482 -6.54 13.12 -19.69
N LYS A 483 -5.37 12.67 -19.23
CA LYS A 483 -4.51 11.79 -20.02
C LYS A 483 -5.07 10.37 -20.13
N LEU A 484 -5.56 9.83 -19.01
CA LEU A 484 -6.11 8.48 -18.96
C LEU A 484 -7.29 8.31 -19.92
N LEU A 485 -8.26 9.21 -19.87
CA LEU A 485 -9.50 9.11 -20.65
C LEU A 485 -9.36 9.56 -22.11
N PHE A 486 -8.39 10.46 -22.43
CA PHE A 486 -8.39 11.12 -23.74
C PHE A 486 -7.07 11.03 -24.52
N ALA A 487 -5.97 10.54 -23.94
CA ALA A 487 -4.67 10.49 -24.64
C ALA A 487 -4.62 9.43 -25.75
N LYS A 488 -5.36 8.34 -25.63
CA LYS A 488 -5.36 7.21 -26.60
C LYS A 488 -5.89 7.60 -27.99
N ASN A 489 -6.64 8.69 -28.11
CA ASN A 489 -7.14 9.18 -29.40
C ASN A 489 -6.10 9.91 -30.27
N GLN A 490 -4.91 10.23 -29.74
CA GLN A 490 -3.85 10.93 -30.50
C GLN A 490 -2.85 9.96 -31.19
N THR A 491 -2.73 8.73 -30.73
CA THR A 491 -1.78 7.75 -31.28
C THR A 491 -2.33 6.93 -32.45
N SER A 492 -3.65 6.83 -32.62
CA SER A 492 -4.22 6.05 -33.74
C SER A 492 -4.17 6.78 -35.09
N THR A 493 -4.00 8.10 -35.09
CA THR A 493 -3.90 8.90 -36.34
C THR A 493 -2.47 9.02 -36.87
N ALA A 494 -1.43 8.73 -36.06
CA ALA A 494 -0.03 8.89 -36.45
C ALA A 494 0.57 7.63 -37.13
N LYS A 495 -0.12 6.48 -37.16
CA LYS A 495 0.40 5.23 -37.75
C LYS A 495 -0.14 4.92 -39.17
N LYS A 496 -0.82 5.85 -39.84
CA LYS A 496 -1.38 5.61 -41.20
C LYS A 496 -0.65 6.31 -42.33
N HIS A 497 0.53 6.86 -42.17
CA HIS A 497 1.31 7.35 -43.31
C HIS A 497 2.81 7.08 -43.11
N THR A 498 3.26 5.96 -43.63
CA THR A 498 4.55 5.85 -44.35
C THR A 498 4.46 4.68 -45.34
N PRO A 499 4.87 4.89 -46.58
CA PRO A 499 4.74 3.94 -47.70
C PRO A 499 5.65 2.74 -47.59
#